data_1eb9f946440255da9a7c6770e296239e
#
_entry.id   1eb9f946440255da9a7c6770e296239e
#
_cell.length_a   1.000
_cell.length_b   1.000
_cell.length_c   1.000
_cell.angle_alpha   90.00
_cell.angle_beta   90.00
_cell.angle_gamma   90.00
#
_symmetry.space_group_name_H-M   'P 1'
#
loop_
_entity.id
_entity.type
_entity.pdbx_description
1 polymer ?
#
loop_
_entity_poly.entity_id
_entity_poly.type
_entity_poly.pdbx_seq_one_letter_code
_entity_poly.pdbx_strand_id
1 'polypeptide(L)'
;MNQADFDEAREAEENYHSKLYSENEILEPGTWMSKPIPIVMEMLDRLLQHKDHINVLDLGCGAGRNAIPLALRLKGSASKVVGIDLLEEAINKLRDNAKEYGVSDRIHVEKGDVEHSEISKNDYDYIIACGCLEHVSSEEAFVKVLKRMKLGTRIGGIHCIAMNTNVQEIAQESGRELNPLIELNLPTEKAFAMLEKVYKGWNVLDQKKVLLSIEEEKYDTPSEFRSQSITFVVQRMN
;
A
#
# COMPACT_ATOMS: atom_id res chain seq x y z
N MET A 1 7.88 17.67 9.21
CA MET A 1 7.39 18.38 8.02
C MET A 1 6.46 19.49 8.48
N ASN A 2 6.50 20.70 7.89
CA ASN A 2 5.50 21.73 8.14
C ASN A 2 4.25 21.51 7.28
N GLN A 3 3.15 22.25 7.53
CA GLN A 3 1.88 22.03 6.82
C GLN A 3 1.98 22.31 5.31
N ALA A 4 2.73 23.32 4.90
CA ALA A 4 2.87 23.66 3.48
C ALA A 4 3.60 22.55 2.69
N ASP A 5 4.68 22.00 3.26
CA ASP A 5 5.42 20.89 2.64
C ASP A 5 4.55 19.63 2.56
N PHE A 6 3.69 19.40 3.55
CA PHE A 6 2.75 18.28 3.57
C PHE A 6 1.70 18.41 2.46
N ASP A 7 1.13 19.60 2.32
CA ASP A 7 0.10 19.87 1.30
C ASP A 7 0.71 19.77 -0.11
N GLU A 8 1.95 20.26 -0.30
CA GLU A 8 2.69 20.13 -1.56
C GLU A 8 2.96 18.66 -1.93
N ALA A 9 3.41 17.85 -0.97
CA ALA A 9 3.64 16.42 -1.19
C ALA A 9 2.35 15.69 -1.56
N ARG A 10 1.24 15.99 -0.89
CA ARG A 10 -0.10 15.45 -1.20
C ARG A 10 -0.56 15.81 -2.61
N GLU A 11 -0.44 17.06 -3.00
CA GLU A 11 -0.82 17.52 -4.34
C GLU A 11 0.03 16.87 -5.43
N ALA A 12 1.34 16.73 -5.20
CA ALA A 12 2.24 16.06 -6.14
C ALA A 12 1.89 14.59 -6.33
N GLU A 13 1.57 13.89 -5.23
CA GLU A 13 1.18 12.48 -5.26
C GLU A 13 -0.17 12.28 -5.97
N GLU A 14 -1.15 13.15 -5.69
CA GLU A 14 -2.45 13.16 -6.37
C GLU A 14 -2.28 13.36 -7.88
N ASN A 15 -1.50 14.35 -8.30
CA ASN A 15 -1.25 14.64 -9.71
C ASN A 15 -0.54 13.48 -10.42
N TYR A 16 0.48 12.90 -9.78
CA TYR A 16 1.21 11.75 -10.32
C TYR A 16 0.28 10.54 -10.54
N HIS A 17 -0.51 10.16 -9.54
CA HIS A 17 -1.39 9.01 -9.63
C HIS A 17 -2.57 9.25 -10.56
N SER A 18 -3.16 10.46 -10.60
CA SER A 18 -4.24 10.80 -11.53
C SER A 18 -3.78 10.66 -12.97
N LYS A 19 -2.59 11.17 -13.31
CA LYS A 19 -1.96 10.98 -14.63
C LYS A 19 -1.74 9.49 -14.92
N LEU A 20 -1.10 8.77 -13.99
CA LEU A 20 -0.78 7.36 -14.15
C LEU A 20 -2.04 6.51 -14.44
N TYR A 21 -3.12 6.71 -13.67
CA TYR A 21 -4.36 5.95 -13.80
C TYR A 21 -5.16 6.31 -15.05
N SER A 22 -5.02 7.54 -15.57
CA SER A 22 -5.68 7.95 -16.81
C SER A 22 -4.98 7.40 -18.06
N GLU A 23 -3.67 7.21 -18.02
CA GLU A 23 -2.85 6.82 -19.16
C GLU A 23 -2.55 5.31 -19.23
N ASN A 24 -2.78 4.57 -18.14
CA ASN A 24 -2.36 3.18 -18.05
C ASN A 24 -3.46 2.27 -17.48
N GLU A 25 -3.47 1.03 -17.95
CA GLU A 25 -4.32 -0.04 -17.41
C GLU A 25 -3.53 -0.89 -16.39
N ILE A 26 -4.24 -1.43 -15.38
CA ILE A 26 -3.62 -2.40 -14.46
C ILE A 26 -3.41 -3.73 -15.18
N LEU A 27 -2.42 -4.48 -14.72
CA LEU A 27 -2.08 -5.84 -15.20
C LEU A 27 -1.64 -5.87 -16.67
N GLU A 28 -1.42 -4.71 -17.28
CA GLU A 28 -0.84 -4.56 -18.60
C GLU A 28 0.63 -4.09 -18.50
N PRO A 29 1.51 -4.48 -19.46
CA PRO A 29 2.91 -4.06 -19.47
C PRO A 29 3.06 -2.53 -19.56
N GLY A 30 4.13 -1.99 -18.95
CA GLY A 30 4.51 -0.59 -19.12
C GLY A 30 4.72 0.17 -17.81
N THR A 31 4.07 -0.25 -16.73
CA THR A 31 4.20 0.39 -15.42
C THR A 31 4.38 -0.62 -14.30
N TRP A 32 4.63 -0.11 -13.09
CA TRP A 32 4.66 -0.93 -11.88
C TRP A 32 3.31 -1.62 -11.58
N MET A 33 2.20 -1.17 -12.20
CA MET A 33 0.88 -1.80 -12.07
C MET A 33 0.72 -3.07 -12.92
N SER A 34 1.71 -3.45 -13.71
CA SER A 34 1.64 -4.58 -14.66
C SER A 34 1.40 -5.95 -14.03
N LYS A 35 1.62 -6.08 -12.74
CA LYS A 35 1.38 -7.33 -12.00
C LYS A 35 1.19 -7.05 -10.50
N PRO A 36 0.45 -7.92 -9.78
CA PRO A 36 0.36 -7.81 -8.32
C PRO A 36 1.74 -7.98 -7.68
N ILE A 37 1.89 -7.47 -6.48
CA ILE A 37 3.11 -7.67 -5.69
C ILE A 37 3.20 -9.17 -5.33
N PRO A 38 4.29 -9.88 -5.72
CA PRO A 38 4.35 -11.34 -5.57
C PRO A 38 4.10 -11.83 -4.14
N ILE A 39 4.69 -11.20 -3.14
CA ILE A 39 4.51 -11.56 -1.73
C ILE A 39 3.06 -11.42 -1.26
N VAL A 40 2.29 -10.48 -1.85
CA VAL A 40 0.85 -10.31 -1.53
C VAL A 40 0.08 -11.56 -1.95
N MET A 41 0.35 -12.09 -3.14
CA MET A 41 -0.30 -13.30 -3.62
C MET A 41 0.16 -14.56 -2.88
N GLU A 42 1.45 -14.66 -2.56
CA GLU A 42 2.01 -15.75 -1.76
C GLU A 42 1.36 -15.84 -0.36
N MET A 43 1.15 -14.70 0.30
CA MET A 43 0.51 -14.67 1.61
C MET A 43 -0.99 -15.01 1.54
N LEU A 44 -1.67 -14.64 0.45
CA LEU A 44 -3.03 -15.11 0.21
C LEU A 44 -3.07 -16.63 0.06
N ASP A 45 -2.18 -17.23 -0.75
CA ASP A 45 -2.12 -18.68 -0.94
C ASP A 45 -1.78 -19.41 0.36
N ARG A 46 -0.94 -18.81 1.21
CA ARG A 46 -0.66 -19.34 2.55
C ARG A 46 -1.92 -19.36 3.44
N LEU A 47 -2.72 -18.29 3.43
CA LEU A 47 -3.98 -18.25 4.19
C LEU A 47 -4.99 -19.26 3.68
N LEU A 48 -5.10 -19.45 2.36
CA LEU A 48 -6.01 -20.41 1.72
C LEU A 48 -5.68 -21.88 2.02
N GLN A 49 -4.47 -22.18 2.53
CA GLN A 49 -4.16 -23.54 3.02
C GLN A 49 -4.93 -23.91 4.30
N HIS A 50 -5.45 -22.91 5.02
CA HIS A 50 -6.05 -23.11 6.34
C HIS A 50 -7.43 -22.46 6.50
N LYS A 51 -7.91 -21.69 5.50
CA LYS A 51 -9.18 -20.96 5.55
C LYS A 51 -9.90 -21.03 4.21
N ASP A 52 -11.19 -21.35 4.25
CA ASP A 52 -12.06 -21.36 3.07
C ASP A 52 -12.58 -19.94 2.73
N HIS A 53 -12.61 -19.06 3.73
CA HIS A 53 -13.11 -17.68 3.60
C HIS A 53 -12.09 -16.70 4.17
N ILE A 54 -11.76 -15.67 3.40
CA ILE A 54 -10.76 -14.67 3.75
C ILE A 54 -11.35 -13.28 3.50
N ASN A 55 -11.45 -12.48 4.55
CA ASN A 55 -11.71 -11.04 4.43
C ASN A 55 -10.40 -10.31 4.29
N VAL A 56 -10.27 -9.58 3.18
CA VAL A 56 -9.07 -8.79 2.85
C VAL A 56 -9.37 -7.30 3.00
N LEU A 57 -8.43 -6.55 3.56
CA LEU A 57 -8.40 -5.10 3.54
C LEU A 57 -7.14 -4.65 2.78
N ASP A 58 -7.31 -3.87 1.73
CA ASP A 58 -6.23 -3.27 0.94
C ASP A 58 -6.22 -1.76 1.18
N LEU A 59 -5.30 -1.29 2.00
CA LEU A 59 -5.10 0.12 2.35
C LEU A 59 -4.18 0.76 1.30
N GLY A 60 -4.62 1.89 0.71
CA GLY A 60 -3.98 2.47 -0.46
C GLY A 60 -4.14 1.54 -1.67
N CYS A 61 -5.38 1.12 -1.95
CA CYS A 61 -5.66 0.10 -2.95
C CYS A 61 -5.40 0.56 -4.40
N GLY A 62 -5.26 1.87 -4.64
CA GLY A 62 -5.07 2.44 -5.97
C GLY A 62 -6.12 1.98 -6.97
N ALA A 63 -5.72 1.80 -8.20
CA ALA A 63 -6.56 1.26 -9.27
C ALA A 63 -6.82 -0.27 -9.16
N GLY A 64 -6.33 -0.94 -8.11
CA GLY A 64 -6.61 -2.34 -7.83
C GLY A 64 -5.54 -3.33 -8.26
N ARG A 65 -4.29 -2.89 -8.41
CA ARG A 65 -3.14 -3.76 -8.76
C ARG A 65 -3.08 -5.06 -7.93
N ASN A 66 -3.36 -4.97 -6.62
CA ASN A 66 -3.44 -6.12 -5.73
C ASN A 66 -4.88 -6.59 -5.55
N ALA A 67 -5.84 -5.68 -5.33
CA ALA A 67 -7.23 -5.99 -5.02
C ALA A 67 -7.90 -6.86 -6.10
N ILE A 68 -7.69 -6.57 -7.39
CA ILE A 68 -8.28 -7.33 -8.51
C ILE A 68 -7.75 -8.77 -8.55
N PRO A 69 -6.43 -9.05 -8.58
CA PRO A 69 -5.91 -10.42 -8.52
C PRO A 69 -6.34 -11.20 -7.27
N LEU A 70 -6.41 -10.53 -6.11
CA LEU A 70 -6.91 -11.15 -4.89
C LEU A 70 -8.37 -11.58 -5.03
N ALA A 71 -9.24 -10.70 -5.55
CA ALA A 71 -10.65 -11.01 -5.77
C ALA A 71 -10.85 -12.13 -6.80
N LEU A 72 -10.05 -12.15 -7.87
CA LEU A 72 -10.04 -13.24 -8.85
C LEU A 72 -9.65 -14.58 -8.22
N ARG A 73 -8.62 -14.60 -7.37
CA ARG A 73 -8.14 -15.80 -6.68
C ARG A 73 -9.16 -16.32 -5.66
N LEU A 74 -9.95 -15.41 -5.08
CA LEU A 74 -11.01 -15.71 -4.11
C LEU A 74 -12.38 -16.01 -4.76
N LYS A 75 -12.47 -16.03 -6.09
CA LYS A 75 -13.72 -16.28 -6.83
C LYS A 75 -14.27 -17.69 -6.48
N GLY A 76 -15.56 -17.74 -6.18
CA GLY A 76 -16.22 -19.00 -5.77
C GLY A 76 -16.29 -19.22 -4.24
N SER A 77 -15.70 -18.35 -3.44
CA SER A 77 -15.83 -18.38 -1.97
C SER A 77 -16.72 -17.22 -1.47
N ALA A 78 -17.04 -17.18 -0.17
CA ALA A 78 -17.73 -16.05 0.48
C ALA A 78 -16.77 -14.91 0.89
N SER A 79 -15.51 -14.96 0.44
CA SER A 79 -14.47 -13.97 0.73
C SER A 79 -14.79 -12.61 0.12
N LYS A 80 -14.27 -11.55 0.74
CA LYS A 80 -14.43 -10.16 0.28
C LYS A 80 -13.10 -9.44 0.33
N VAL A 81 -12.95 -8.47 -0.56
CA VAL A 81 -11.84 -7.51 -0.58
C VAL A 81 -12.43 -6.12 -0.36
N VAL A 82 -11.99 -5.43 0.67
CA VAL A 82 -12.30 -4.02 0.91
C VAL A 82 -11.07 -3.22 0.49
N GLY A 83 -11.24 -2.30 -0.44
CA GLY A 83 -10.20 -1.36 -0.88
C GLY A 83 -10.48 0.03 -0.34
N ILE A 84 -9.50 0.66 0.28
CA ILE A 84 -9.56 2.05 0.75
C ILE A 84 -8.46 2.84 0.07
N ASP A 85 -8.82 3.98 -0.51
CA ASP A 85 -7.86 4.93 -1.09
C ASP A 85 -8.32 6.37 -0.89
N LEU A 86 -7.36 7.29 -0.81
CA LEU A 86 -7.63 8.71 -0.65
C LEU A 86 -8.17 9.35 -1.95
N LEU A 87 -7.65 8.87 -3.09
CA LEU A 87 -7.88 9.48 -4.40
C LEU A 87 -9.18 9.01 -5.03
N GLU A 88 -10.02 9.95 -5.45
CA GLU A 88 -11.28 9.64 -6.13
C GLU A 88 -11.06 8.89 -7.45
N GLU A 89 -10.02 9.25 -8.20
CA GLU A 89 -9.62 8.60 -9.44
C GLU A 89 -9.27 7.13 -9.21
N ALA A 90 -8.50 6.82 -8.16
CA ALA A 90 -8.15 5.46 -7.77
C ALA A 90 -9.42 4.63 -7.49
N ILE A 91 -10.34 5.18 -6.70
CA ILE A 91 -11.60 4.56 -6.32
C ILE A 91 -12.47 4.27 -7.55
N ASN A 92 -12.59 5.24 -8.46
CA ASN A 92 -13.37 5.08 -9.69
C ASN A 92 -12.73 4.05 -10.63
N LYS A 93 -11.41 4.12 -10.82
CA LYS A 93 -10.68 3.15 -11.64
C LYS A 93 -10.78 1.74 -11.07
N LEU A 94 -10.67 1.56 -9.76
CA LEU A 94 -10.86 0.24 -9.13
C LEU A 94 -12.28 -0.30 -9.34
N ARG A 95 -13.32 0.54 -9.24
CA ARG A 95 -14.71 0.13 -9.52
C ARG A 95 -14.88 -0.33 -10.97
N ASP A 96 -14.30 0.40 -11.92
CA ASP A 96 -14.38 0.05 -13.34
C ASP A 96 -13.58 -1.22 -13.66
N ASN A 97 -12.37 -1.34 -13.14
CA ASN A 97 -11.57 -2.56 -13.23
C ASN A 97 -12.30 -3.76 -12.61
N ALA A 98 -12.97 -3.59 -11.46
CA ALA A 98 -13.75 -4.67 -10.83
C ALA A 98 -14.89 -5.16 -11.73
N LYS A 99 -15.53 -4.26 -12.50
CA LYS A 99 -16.55 -4.63 -13.51
C LYS A 99 -15.92 -5.37 -14.68
N GLU A 100 -14.83 -4.84 -15.22
CA GLU A 100 -14.12 -5.41 -16.37
C GLU A 100 -13.64 -6.84 -16.10
N TYR A 101 -13.02 -7.05 -14.92
CA TYR A 101 -12.51 -8.35 -14.49
C TYR A 101 -13.60 -9.27 -13.89
N GLY A 102 -14.87 -8.84 -13.83
CA GLY A 102 -16.02 -9.64 -13.36
C GLY A 102 -15.91 -10.05 -11.89
N VAL A 103 -15.46 -9.11 -11.01
CA VAL A 103 -15.30 -9.31 -9.56
C VAL A 103 -15.97 -8.22 -8.71
N SER A 104 -16.87 -7.43 -9.28
CA SER A 104 -17.57 -6.34 -8.58
C SER A 104 -18.39 -6.81 -7.37
N ASP A 105 -18.85 -8.06 -7.37
CA ASP A 105 -19.59 -8.65 -6.25
C ASP A 105 -18.69 -8.98 -5.04
N ARG A 106 -17.37 -8.89 -5.21
CA ARG A 106 -16.35 -9.26 -4.22
C ARG A 106 -15.53 -8.11 -3.71
N ILE A 107 -15.52 -6.99 -4.42
CA ILE A 107 -14.76 -5.82 -4.08
C ILE A 107 -15.70 -4.73 -3.56
N HIS A 108 -15.48 -4.31 -2.32
CA HIS A 108 -16.08 -3.11 -1.75
C HIS A 108 -15.04 -2.00 -1.75
N VAL A 109 -15.40 -0.83 -2.26
CA VAL A 109 -14.46 0.27 -2.47
C VAL A 109 -14.93 1.50 -1.70
N GLU A 110 -14.08 1.99 -0.81
CA GLU A 110 -14.34 3.15 0.05
C GLU A 110 -13.30 4.25 -0.20
N LYS A 111 -13.76 5.50 -0.37
CA LYS A 111 -12.85 6.65 -0.34
C LYS A 111 -12.52 6.98 1.11
N GLY A 112 -11.24 7.04 1.44
CA GLY A 112 -10.81 7.35 2.80
C GLY A 112 -9.31 7.54 2.92
N ASP A 113 -8.91 8.38 3.86
CA ASP A 113 -7.51 8.53 4.24
C ASP A 113 -7.12 7.38 5.18
N VAL A 114 -6.05 6.66 4.84
CA VAL A 114 -5.51 5.57 5.67
C VAL A 114 -5.23 6.02 7.10
N GLU A 115 -4.81 7.28 7.28
CA GLU A 115 -4.57 7.86 8.61
C GLU A 115 -5.84 7.96 9.46
N HIS A 116 -7.01 8.14 8.85
CA HIS A 116 -8.27 8.42 9.55
C HIS A 116 -9.32 7.33 9.39
N SER A 117 -9.18 6.43 8.41
CA SER A 117 -10.14 5.38 8.14
C SER A 117 -10.31 4.43 9.32
N GLU A 118 -11.55 4.07 9.60
CA GLU A 118 -11.87 3.08 10.61
C GLU A 118 -11.62 1.67 10.08
N ILE A 119 -11.06 0.81 10.93
CA ILE A 119 -10.85 -0.61 10.62
C ILE A 119 -11.66 -1.43 11.63
N SER A 120 -12.67 -2.15 11.14
CA SER A 120 -13.55 -2.97 11.96
C SER A 120 -12.76 -4.01 12.76
N LYS A 121 -13.04 -4.08 14.07
CA LYS A 121 -12.27 -4.94 14.99
C LYS A 121 -12.49 -6.42 14.71
N ASN A 122 -11.37 -7.19 14.62
CA ASN A 122 -11.37 -8.64 14.38
C ASN A 122 -12.19 -9.05 13.14
N ASP A 123 -12.08 -8.30 12.05
CA ASP A 123 -12.88 -8.54 10.84
C ASP A 123 -12.07 -9.05 9.64
N TYR A 124 -10.76 -8.82 9.64
CA TYR A 124 -9.91 -9.14 8.50
C TYR A 124 -8.97 -10.29 8.80
N ASP A 125 -8.83 -11.18 7.82
CA ASP A 125 -7.85 -12.25 7.81
C ASP A 125 -6.55 -11.83 7.13
N TYR A 126 -6.62 -10.82 6.26
CA TYR A 126 -5.50 -10.30 5.53
C TYR A 126 -5.60 -8.78 5.42
N ILE A 127 -4.59 -8.06 5.88
CA ILE A 127 -4.49 -6.61 5.70
C ILE A 127 -3.22 -6.29 4.92
N ILE A 128 -3.38 -5.55 3.85
CA ILE A 128 -2.33 -5.10 2.96
C ILE A 128 -2.19 -3.59 3.10
N ALA A 129 -0.97 -3.11 3.18
CA ALA A 129 -0.64 -1.69 3.17
C ALA A 129 0.67 -1.54 2.36
N CYS A 130 0.52 -1.31 1.07
CA CYS A 130 1.63 -1.27 0.13
C CYS A 130 1.66 0.07 -0.61
N GLY A 131 2.67 0.91 -0.31
CA GLY A 131 2.82 2.23 -0.90
C GLY A 131 1.81 3.26 -0.38
N CYS A 132 1.45 3.18 0.92
CA CYS A 132 0.51 4.13 1.51
C CYS A 132 0.90 4.61 2.91
N LEU A 133 1.71 3.86 3.63
CA LEU A 133 2.08 4.23 5.01
C LEU A 133 3.12 5.35 5.08
N GLU A 134 3.86 5.58 4.02
CA GLU A 134 4.75 6.73 3.83
C GLU A 134 4.00 8.06 3.60
N HIS A 135 2.69 7.99 3.36
CA HIS A 135 1.81 9.14 3.11
C HIS A 135 1.00 9.59 4.34
N VAL A 136 1.33 9.12 5.53
CA VAL A 136 0.72 9.61 6.78
C VAL A 136 1.46 10.84 7.31
N SER A 137 0.77 11.64 8.13
CA SER A 137 1.25 12.96 8.55
C SER A 137 2.43 12.94 9.52
N SER A 138 2.66 11.83 10.23
CA SER A 138 3.69 11.74 11.26
C SER A 138 3.99 10.31 11.69
N GLU A 139 5.09 10.14 12.44
CA GLU A 139 5.44 8.86 13.08
C GLU A 139 4.36 8.38 14.05
N GLU A 140 3.72 9.30 14.76
CA GLU A 140 2.59 9.00 15.65
C GLU A 140 1.38 8.49 14.87
N ALA A 141 1.08 9.11 13.74
CA ALA A 141 0.03 8.68 12.82
C ALA A 141 0.33 7.29 12.25
N PHE A 142 1.56 7.06 11.78
CA PHE A 142 2.04 5.74 11.35
C PHE A 142 1.78 4.67 12.41
N VAL A 143 2.20 4.89 13.64
CA VAL A 143 1.97 3.93 14.74
C VAL A 143 0.48 3.74 15.04
N LYS A 144 -0.35 4.80 14.94
CA LYS A 144 -1.80 4.70 15.14
C LYS A 144 -2.46 3.83 14.05
N VAL A 145 -2.08 3.99 12.78
CA VAL A 145 -2.56 3.15 11.68
C VAL A 145 -2.22 1.69 11.95
N LEU A 146 -0.95 1.38 12.22
CA LEU A 146 -0.52 0.01 12.53
C LEU A 146 -1.29 -0.62 13.70
N LYS A 147 -1.58 0.15 14.74
CA LYS A 147 -2.38 -0.32 15.88
C LYS A 147 -3.83 -0.62 15.48
N ARG A 148 -4.46 0.20 14.62
CA ARG A 148 -5.81 -0.08 14.09
C ARG A 148 -5.80 -1.35 13.23
N MET A 149 -4.81 -1.51 12.35
CA MET A 149 -4.63 -2.75 11.59
C MET A 149 -4.56 -3.97 12.52
N LYS A 150 -3.76 -3.91 13.59
CA LYS A 150 -3.68 -5.00 14.59
C LYS A 150 -5.02 -5.32 15.22
N LEU A 151 -5.78 -4.30 15.62
CA LEU A 151 -7.11 -4.48 16.21
C LEU A 151 -8.12 -5.07 15.23
N GLY A 152 -8.00 -4.73 13.95
CA GLY A 152 -8.86 -5.22 12.87
C GLY A 152 -8.61 -6.67 12.47
N THR A 153 -7.47 -7.23 12.85
CA THR A 153 -7.02 -8.54 12.37
C THR A 153 -7.51 -9.68 13.23
N ARG A 154 -8.03 -10.74 12.63
CA ARG A 154 -8.39 -12.01 13.28
C ARG A 154 -7.16 -12.80 13.70
N ILE A 155 -7.31 -13.71 14.64
CA ILE A 155 -6.26 -14.69 15.00
C ILE A 155 -5.87 -15.51 13.75
N GLY A 156 -4.59 -15.69 13.54
CA GLY A 156 -4.02 -16.33 12.34
C GLY A 156 -3.97 -15.42 11.12
N GLY A 157 -4.48 -14.18 11.21
CA GLY A 157 -4.45 -13.22 10.12
C GLY A 157 -3.05 -12.67 9.86
N ILE A 158 -2.83 -12.18 8.64
CA ILE A 158 -1.52 -11.72 8.14
C ILE A 158 -1.60 -10.25 7.76
N HIS A 159 -0.52 -9.50 8.03
CA HIS A 159 -0.28 -8.20 7.41
C HIS A 159 0.86 -8.32 6.41
N CYS A 160 0.67 -7.70 5.25
CA CYS A 160 1.71 -7.48 4.25
C CYS A 160 1.91 -5.97 4.10
N ILE A 161 3.03 -5.48 4.58
CA ILE A 161 3.40 -4.07 4.57
C ILE A 161 4.57 -3.90 3.62
N ALA A 162 4.44 -2.97 2.67
CA ALA A 162 5.52 -2.51 1.83
C ALA A 162 5.50 -0.99 1.77
N MET A 163 6.63 -0.33 1.98
CA MET A 163 6.75 1.12 1.93
C MET A 163 8.15 1.56 1.52
N ASN A 164 8.25 2.79 1.03
CA ASN A 164 9.51 3.42 0.73
C ASN A 164 10.08 4.13 1.95
N THR A 165 11.39 4.03 2.13
CA THR A 165 12.16 4.62 3.22
C THR A 165 13.45 5.20 2.68
N ASN A 166 14.10 6.13 3.39
CA ASN A 166 15.30 6.82 2.91
C ASN A 166 15.11 7.38 1.48
N VAL A 167 13.97 7.98 1.24
CA VAL A 167 13.63 8.54 -0.08
C VAL A 167 14.52 9.73 -0.38
N GLN A 168 15.09 9.74 -1.57
CA GLN A 168 15.85 10.83 -2.17
C GLN A 168 15.35 11.08 -3.58
N GLU A 169 15.34 12.34 -3.98
CA GLU A 169 15.04 12.77 -5.34
C GLU A 169 16.24 13.49 -5.92
N ILE A 170 16.69 13.08 -7.08
CA ILE A 170 17.89 13.62 -7.72
C ILE A 170 17.50 14.19 -9.09
N ALA A 171 17.69 15.49 -9.30
CA ALA A 171 17.52 16.11 -10.62
C ALA A 171 18.51 15.51 -11.61
N GLN A 172 18.03 14.92 -12.71
CA GLN A 172 18.88 14.19 -13.67
C GLN A 172 19.93 15.08 -14.33
N GLU A 173 19.56 16.30 -14.75
CA GLU A 173 20.46 17.20 -15.45
C GLU A 173 21.63 17.72 -14.59
N SER A 174 21.35 18.05 -13.32
CA SER A 174 22.31 18.71 -12.43
C SER A 174 22.95 17.78 -11.40
N GLY A 175 22.39 16.58 -11.19
CA GLY A 175 22.76 15.69 -10.10
C GLY A 175 22.44 16.24 -8.70
N ARG A 176 21.70 17.36 -8.61
CA ARG A 176 21.35 18.00 -7.35
C ARG A 176 20.23 17.24 -6.65
N GLU A 177 20.36 17.03 -5.35
CA GLU A 177 19.30 16.51 -4.52
C GLU A 177 18.16 17.55 -4.39
N LEU A 178 16.94 17.10 -4.65
CA LEU A 178 15.71 17.85 -4.51
C LEU A 178 15.05 17.51 -3.17
N ASN A 179 14.12 18.35 -2.71
CA ASN A 179 13.30 18.01 -1.55
C ASN A 179 12.33 16.89 -1.94
N PRO A 180 12.39 15.69 -1.34
CA PRO A 180 11.50 14.61 -1.72
C PRO A 180 10.05 14.95 -1.35
N LEU A 181 9.16 14.85 -2.33
CA LEU A 181 7.71 15.09 -2.16
C LEU A 181 7.05 13.84 -1.58
N ILE A 182 7.32 13.59 -0.29
CA ILE A 182 6.78 12.48 0.49
C ILE A 182 6.52 12.93 1.93
N GLU A 183 5.37 12.59 2.49
CA GLU A 183 4.91 13.14 3.77
C GLU A 183 5.71 12.58 4.96
N LEU A 184 6.02 11.29 4.94
CA LEU A 184 6.77 10.61 6.00
C LEU A 184 7.99 9.87 5.47
N ASN A 185 9.11 10.56 5.36
CA ASN A 185 10.38 9.95 4.96
C ASN A 185 11.14 9.39 6.17
N LEU A 186 10.94 8.12 6.47
CA LEU A 186 11.63 7.44 7.57
C LEU A 186 12.99 6.88 7.15
N PRO A 187 14.01 6.97 8.01
CA PRO A 187 15.18 6.10 7.88
C PRO A 187 14.78 4.62 7.97
N THR A 188 15.35 3.78 7.10
CA THR A 188 14.99 2.35 6.99
C THR A 188 15.06 1.60 8.33
N GLU A 189 16.14 1.78 9.08
CA GLU A 189 16.33 1.09 10.36
C GLU A 189 15.30 1.57 11.40
N LYS A 190 14.92 2.85 11.34
CA LYS A 190 13.86 3.39 12.21
C LYS A 190 12.50 2.81 11.85
N ALA A 191 12.18 2.72 10.56
CA ALA A 191 10.93 2.10 10.10
C ALA A 191 10.81 0.66 10.59
N PHE A 192 11.84 -0.16 10.43
CA PHE A 192 11.86 -1.52 10.97
C PHE A 192 11.72 -1.55 12.49
N ALA A 193 12.46 -0.74 13.22
CA ALA A 193 12.37 -0.68 14.69
C ALA A 193 10.94 -0.31 15.17
N MET A 194 10.26 0.60 14.46
CA MET A 194 8.88 0.96 14.77
C MET A 194 7.91 -0.19 14.47
N LEU A 195 8.06 -0.88 13.33
CA LEU A 195 7.27 -2.06 12.97
C LEU A 195 7.46 -3.18 13.99
N GLU A 196 8.68 -3.56 14.29
CA GLU A 196 9.01 -4.62 15.27
C GLU A 196 8.45 -4.29 16.67
N LYS A 197 8.54 -3.04 17.09
CA LYS A 197 7.96 -2.58 18.36
C LYS A 197 6.43 -2.73 18.38
N VAL A 198 5.74 -2.33 17.32
CA VAL A 198 4.28 -2.42 17.23
C VAL A 198 3.83 -3.87 17.14
N TYR A 199 4.52 -4.69 16.35
CA TYR A 199 4.17 -6.10 16.13
C TYR A 199 4.82 -7.07 17.11
N LYS A 200 5.35 -6.57 18.24
CA LYS A 200 5.89 -7.45 19.29
C LYS A 200 4.88 -8.54 19.66
N GLY A 201 5.32 -9.79 19.62
CA GLY A 201 4.49 -10.97 19.89
C GLY A 201 3.75 -11.56 18.67
N TRP A 202 3.87 -10.94 17.50
CA TRP A 202 3.46 -11.53 16.24
C TRP A 202 4.62 -12.31 15.61
N ASN A 203 4.33 -13.28 14.74
CA ASN A 203 5.34 -14.02 14.00
C ASN A 203 5.75 -13.26 12.75
N VAL A 204 7.03 -12.95 12.59
CA VAL A 204 7.58 -12.33 11.36
C VAL A 204 7.73 -13.43 10.31
N LEU A 205 7.03 -13.30 9.19
CA LEU A 205 7.06 -14.25 8.08
C LEU A 205 8.07 -13.84 6.99
N ASP A 206 8.21 -12.53 6.73
CA ASP A 206 9.21 -11.98 5.80
C ASP A 206 9.63 -10.58 6.26
N GLN A 207 10.90 -10.27 6.10
CA GLN A 207 11.46 -8.95 6.36
C GLN A 207 12.64 -8.72 5.42
N LYS A 208 12.49 -7.75 4.51
CA LYS A 208 13.54 -7.45 3.52
C LYS A 208 13.54 -5.99 3.12
N LYS A 209 14.65 -5.56 2.54
CA LYS A 209 14.79 -4.26 1.89
C LYS A 209 15.46 -4.42 0.53
N VAL A 210 15.06 -3.61 -0.42
CA VAL A 210 15.58 -3.59 -1.78
C VAL A 210 15.82 -2.13 -2.17
N LEU A 211 16.94 -1.86 -2.82
CA LEU A 211 17.18 -0.56 -3.46
C LEU A 211 16.24 -0.41 -4.64
N LEU A 212 15.51 0.70 -4.65
CA LEU A 212 14.66 1.11 -5.76
C LEU A 212 15.24 2.38 -6.37
N SER A 213 15.28 2.42 -7.69
CA SER A 213 15.64 3.59 -8.47
C SER A 213 14.74 3.62 -9.69
N ILE A 214 13.96 4.69 -9.83
CA ILE A 214 13.04 4.91 -10.95
C ILE A 214 13.15 6.34 -11.44
N GLU A 215 12.97 6.53 -12.74
CA GLU A 215 12.86 7.85 -13.35
C GLU A 215 11.43 8.38 -13.14
N GLU A 216 11.30 9.62 -12.70
CA GLU A 216 10.02 10.26 -12.43
C GLU A 216 9.95 11.67 -13.04
N GLU A 217 8.71 12.10 -13.26
CA GLU A 217 8.36 13.44 -13.75
C GLU A 217 7.44 14.18 -12.75
N LYS A 218 7.74 14.07 -11.45
CA LYS A 218 6.97 14.79 -10.39
C LYS A 218 7.36 16.26 -10.28
N TYR A 219 8.50 16.65 -10.83
CA TYR A 219 9.05 17.98 -10.76
C TYR A 219 9.04 18.62 -12.15
N ASP A 220 9.32 19.93 -12.24
CA ASP A 220 9.47 20.65 -13.52
C ASP A 220 10.62 20.12 -14.38
N THR A 221 11.48 19.30 -13.80
CA THR A 221 12.61 18.66 -14.48
C THR A 221 12.60 17.16 -14.20
N PRO A 222 13.07 16.32 -15.16
CA PRO A 222 13.21 14.88 -14.91
C PRO A 222 14.05 14.61 -13.67
N SER A 223 13.56 13.73 -12.83
CA SER A 223 14.24 13.32 -11.59
C SER A 223 14.39 11.81 -11.50
N GLU A 224 15.29 11.39 -10.62
CA GLU A 224 15.47 9.99 -10.22
C GLU A 224 15.03 9.84 -8.78
N PHE A 225 13.95 9.10 -8.58
CA PHE A 225 13.50 8.65 -7.27
C PHE A 225 14.37 7.49 -6.80
N ARG A 226 15.01 7.63 -5.66
CA ARG A 226 15.78 6.58 -5.00
C ARG A 226 15.22 6.29 -3.63
N SER A 227 15.06 5.02 -3.29
CA SER A 227 14.62 4.62 -1.95
C SER A 227 15.14 3.25 -1.54
N GLN A 228 15.02 2.97 -0.24
CA GLN A 228 15.00 1.61 0.28
C GLN A 228 13.53 1.18 0.38
N SER A 229 13.07 0.37 -0.58
CA SER A 229 11.75 -0.24 -0.48
C SER A 229 11.80 -1.40 0.51
N ILE A 230 11.08 -1.31 1.61
CA ILE A 230 10.99 -2.36 2.61
C ILE A 230 9.74 -3.21 2.44
N THR A 231 9.86 -4.49 2.80
CA THR A 231 8.72 -5.41 2.96
C THR A 231 8.78 -5.96 4.38
N PHE A 232 7.64 -5.97 5.06
CA PHE A 232 7.49 -6.52 6.40
C PHE A 232 6.18 -7.30 6.49
N VAL A 233 6.28 -8.60 6.66
CA VAL A 233 5.11 -9.52 6.71
C VAL A 233 5.04 -10.18 8.06
N VAL A 234 3.89 -10.06 8.71
CA VAL A 234 3.68 -10.58 10.07
C VAL A 234 2.36 -11.30 10.20
N GLN A 235 2.32 -12.29 11.07
CA GLN A 235 1.13 -13.09 11.36
C GLN A 235 0.73 -12.99 12.83
N ARG A 236 -0.56 -12.73 13.09
CA ARG A 236 -1.13 -12.77 14.44
C ARG A 236 -1.25 -14.20 14.93
N MET A 237 -0.59 -14.53 16.05
CA MET A 237 -0.60 -15.90 16.61
C MET A 237 -1.72 -16.12 17.63
N ASN A 238 -2.05 -15.09 18.44
CA ASN A 238 -3.03 -15.14 19.53
C ASN A 238 -3.85 -13.86 19.58
#